data_8723fe241de7e0c12f4845ff81a8e1aa
#
_entry.id   8723fe241de7e0c12f4845ff81a8e1aa
#
_cell.length_a   1.000
_cell.length_b   1.000
_cell.length_c   1.000
_cell.angle_alpha   90.00
_cell.angle_beta   90.00
_cell.angle_gamma   90.00
#
_symmetry.space_group_name_H-M   'P 1'
#
loop_
_entity.id
_entity.type
_entity.pdbx_description
1 polymer ?
#
loop_
_entity_poly.entity_id
_entity_poly.type
_entity_poly.pdbx_seq_one_letter_code
_entity_poly.pdbx_strand_id
1 'polypeptide(L)'
;LYEKKLVTYPRTDARVLSTAIAKVITKNLNGIAKGYRDEDIQKYIKKMSEEKYSTNLLKTKYVNDSKITDHYAIIPTGQGYENYDALPQLQKDVYKVIAKRFLAIFYPPAEFNKISVTIDVEGEQFTASGKVCINSGYQEVLKEEKRQEKSTIESKNSLEEKVKNEEEQESKDRIDEGQNLEILNKLKKGQELIAVNYETKEAETSPPSRYNSGAIILAMENAGKLIEDEELREQIKGAGIGTSATRAEIIKKLERIKYIQINDKTQIITPTNKGEAIYDIIYMSMPDMLNPKLTASWEKGLDMVAKNEIKPDEFM
;
A
#
# COMPACT_ATOMS: atom_id res chain seq x y z
N LEU A 1 -8.87 18.36 -6.50
CA LEU A 1 -7.84 18.14 -7.52
C LEU A 1 -8.45 17.69 -8.85
N TYR A 2 -9.40 16.77 -8.87
CA TYR A 2 -10.07 16.30 -10.08
C TYR A 2 -10.86 17.41 -10.78
N GLU A 3 -11.70 18.13 -10.07
CA GLU A 3 -12.48 19.25 -10.60
C GLU A 3 -11.61 20.37 -11.17
N LYS A 4 -10.39 20.50 -10.65
CA LYS A 4 -9.35 21.42 -11.15
C LYS A 4 -8.51 20.84 -12.29
N LYS A 5 -8.88 19.68 -12.80
CA LYS A 5 -8.22 18.97 -13.90
C LYS A 5 -6.76 18.59 -13.63
N LEU A 6 -6.31 18.56 -12.39
CA LEU A 6 -4.94 18.20 -12.02
C LEU A 6 -4.71 16.69 -12.04
N VAL A 7 -5.73 15.92 -11.66
CA VAL A 7 -5.65 14.44 -11.61
C VAL A 7 -6.85 13.82 -12.34
N THR A 8 -6.72 12.55 -12.69
CA THR A 8 -7.80 11.74 -13.26
C THR A 8 -8.86 11.41 -12.22
N TYR A 9 -9.95 10.74 -12.63
CA TYR A 9 -11.10 10.48 -11.77
C TYR A 9 -10.71 9.68 -10.51
N PRO A 10 -11.05 10.16 -9.30
CA PRO A 10 -10.51 9.60 -8.06
C PRO A 10 -11.26 8.38 -7.50
N ARG A 11 -12.49 8.12 -7.96
CA ARG A 11 -13.27 6.95 -7.49
C ARG A 11 -12.92 5.74 -8.33
N THR A 12 -11.75 5.18 -8.08
CA THR A 12 -11.25 3.97 -8.73
C THR A 12 -10.47 3.14 -7.73
N ASP A 13 -10.55 1.84 -7.85
CA ASP A 13 -9.72 0.84 -7.16
C ASP A 13 -8.56 0.35 -8.05
N ALA A 14 -8.57 0.71 -9.34
CA ALA A 14 -7.53 0.33 -10.27
C ALA A 14 -6.18 0.96 -9.89
N ARG A 15 -5.15 0.14 -9.90
CA ARG A 15 -3.75 0.52 -9.64
C ARG A 15 -2.88 0.42 -10.89
N VAL A 16 -3.53 0.29 -12.05
CA VAL A 16 -2.89 0.10 -13.36
C VAL A 16 -3.44 1.10 -14.37
N LEU A 17 -2.70 1.28 -15.45
CA LEU A 17 -3.08 2.09 -16.59
C LEU A 17 -3.63 1.20 -17.71
N SER A 18 -4.50 1.76 -18.54
CA SER A 18 -4.90 1.10 -19.79
C SER A 18 -3.80 1.25 -20.85
N THR A 19 -3.79 0.32 -21.79
CA THR A 19 -2.93 0.36 -22.98
C THR A 19 -3.12 1.66 -23.76
N ALA A 20 -4.37 2.15 -23.87
CA ALA A 20 -4.69 3.40 -24.55
C ALA A 20 -4.04 4.61 -23.88
N ILE A 21 -4.12 4.72 -22.53
CA ILE A 21 -3.49 5.80 -21.77
C ILE A 21 -1.96 5.69 -21.81
N ALA A 22 -1.42 4.50 -21.68
CA ALA A 22 0.03 4.29 -21.73
C ALA A 22 0.67 4.75 -23.05
N LYS A 23 -0.04 4.62 -24.17
CA LYS A 23 0.43 5.11 -25.48
C LYS A 23 0.53 6.65 -25.56
N VAL A 24 -0.29 7.36 -24.82
CA VAL A 24 -0.32 8.84 -24.84
C VAL A 24 0.27 9.47 -23.58
N ILE A 25 0.85 8.69 -22.69
CA ILE A 25 1.34 9.10 -21.37
C ILE A 25 2.39 10.21 -21.44
N THR A 26 3.14 10.29 -22.53
CA THR A 26 4.14 11.36 -22.77
C THR A 26 3.50 12.75 -22.76
N LYS A 27 2.21 12.86 -23.13
CA LYS A 27 1.46 14.12 -23.05
C LYS A 27 1.33 14.58 -21.60
N ASN A 28 1.01 13.66 -20.69
CA ASN A 28 0.89 13.94 -19.26
C ASN A 28 2.25 14.37 -18.69
N LEU A 29 3.32 13.64 -19.00
CA LEU A 29 4.69 13.95 -18.57
C LEU A 29 5.12 15.33 -19.03
N ASN A 30 4.91 15.66 -20.31
CA ASN A 30 5.23 16.98 -20.87
C ASN A 30 4.42 18.09 -20.20
N GLY A 31 3.15 17.84 -19.87
CA GLY A 31 2.31 18.77 -19.15
C GLY A 31 2.83 19.06 -17.74
N ILE A 32 3.24 18.02 -17.01
CA ILE A 32 3.86 18.17 -15.68
C ILE A 32 5.17 18.93 -15.77
N ALA A 33 6.03 18.59 -16.74
CA ALA A 33 7.32 19.25 -16.94
C ALA A 33 7.17 20.77 -17.21
N LYS A 34 6.12 21.17 -17.93
CA LYS A 34 5.86 22.58 -18.28
C LYS A 34 5.12 23.34 -17.18
N GLY A 35 4.17 22.70 -16.51
CA GLY A 35 3.21 23.37 -15.64
C GLY A 35 3.50 23.26 -14.14
N TYR A 36 4.12 22.19 -13.69
CA TYR A 36 4.37 21.95 -12.27
C TYR A 36 5.79 22.36 -11.84
N ARG A 37 5.90 23.43 -11.05
CA ARG A 37 7.18 24.08 -10.70
C ARG A 37 7.80 23.57 -9.39
N ASP A 38 7.64 22.29 -9.09
CA ASP A 38 8.30 21.66 -7.95
C ASP A 38 9.70 21.18 -8.37
N GLU A 39 10.74 21.62 -7.65
CA GLU A 39 12.14 21.36 -8.01
C GLU A 39 12.49 19.87 -8.03
N ASP A 40 12.00 19.10 -7.05
CA ASP A 40 12.23 17.66 -6.97
C ASP A 40 11.61 16.95 -8.19
N ILE A 41 10.37 17.29 -8.49
CA ILE A 41 9.64 16.71 -9.63
C ILE A 41 10.33 17.04 -10.95
N GLN A 42 10.81 18.27 -11.12
CA GLN A 42 11.56 18.68 -12.31
C GLN A 42 12.87 17.90 -12.46
N LYS A 43 13.61 17.71 -11.36
CA LYS A 43 14.82 16.86 -11.31
C LYS A 43 14.54 15.43 -11.75
N TYR A 44 13.47 14.83 -11.23
CA TYR A 44 13.10 13.46 -11.58
C TYR A 44 12.68 13.33 -13.05
N ILE A 45 11.92 14.28 -13.58
CA ILE A 45 11.52 14.27 -15.01
C ILE A 45 12.74 14.41 -15.90
N LYS A 46 13.69 15.32 -15.56
CA LYS A 46 14.91 15.50 -16.31
C LYS A 46 15.74 14.21 -16.37
N LYS A 47 15.99 13.59 -15.21
CA LYS A 47 16.72 12.30 -15.13
C LYS A 47 16.02 11.22 -15.94
N MET A 48 14.69 11.10 -15.82
CA MET A 48 13.92 10.12 -16.59
C MET A 48 14.05 10.31 -18.09
N SER A 49 14.13 11.56 -18.56
CA SER A 49 14.30 11.89 -19.99
C SER A 49 15.71 11.57 -20.48
N GLU A 50 16.73 11.90 -19.70
CA GLU A 50 18.14 11.62 -20.00
C GLU A 50 18.41 10.11 -20.10
N GLU A 51 17.87 9.34 -19.16
CA GLU A 51 18.03 7.88 -19.07
C GLU A 51 17.00 7.10 -19.94
N LYS A 52 16.10 7.81 -20.62
CA LYS A 52 15.05 7.22 -21.49
C LYS A 52 14.16 6.17 -20.78
N TYR A 53 13.89 6.34 -19.50
CA TYR A 53 13.10 5.39 -18.69
C TYR A 53 11.67 5.19 -19.19
N SER A 54 11.06 6.19 -19.80
CA SER A 54 9.65 6.15 -20.27
C SER A 54 9.38 5.19 -21.43
N THR A 55 10.41 4.66 -22.09
CA THR A 55 10.28 3.91 -23.33
C THR A 55 9.65 2.51 -23.19
N ASN A 56 9.61 1.96 -21.98
CA ASN A 56 9.18 0.58 -21.74
C ASN A 56 7.88 0.42 -20.97
N LEU A 57 7.10 1.49 -20.71
CA LEU A 57 5.92 1.45 -19.85
C LEU A 57 4.91 0.36 -20.25
N LEU A 58 4.64 0.20 -21.55
CA LEU A 58 3.71 -0.80 -22.09
C LEU A 58 4.04 -2.26 -21.71
N LYS A 59 5.32 -2.55 -21.43
CA LYS A 59 5.80 -3.88 -21.06
C LYS A 59 5.87 -4.11 -19.54
N THR A 60 5.45 -3.13 -18.75
CA THR A 60 5.51 -3.21 -17.30
C THR A 60 4.22 -3.75 -16.70
N LYS A 61 4.29 -4.20 -15.44
CA LYS A 61 3.12 -4.59 -14.64
C LYS A 61 2.13 -3.45 -14.38
N TYR A 62 2.49 -2.22 -14.70
CA TYR A 62 1.66 -1.03 -14.50
C TYR A 62 0.64 -0.80 -15.62
N VAL A 63 0.71 -1.57 -16.72
CA VAL A 63 -0.26 -1.52 -17.82
C VAL A 63 -0.98 -2.85 -17.92
N ASN A 64 -2.29 -2.86 -17.64
CA ASN A 64 -3.09 -4.07 -17.69
C ASN A 64 -4.59 -3.74 -17.84
N ASP A 65 -5.13 -3.91 -19.04
CA ASP A 65 -6.53 -3.61 -19.33
C ASP A 65 -7.51 -4.53 -18.59
N SER A 66 -7.12 -5.78 -18.28
CA SER A 66 -8.00 -6.74 -17.60
C SER A 66 -8.24 -6.43 -16.11
N LYS A 67 -7.42 -5.55 -15.52
CA LYS A 67 -7.56 -5.10 -14.13
C LYS A 67 -8.25 -3.74 -13.99
N ILE A 68 -8.88 -3.27 -15.04
CA ILE A 68 -9.63 -2.01 -15.07
C ILE A 68 -11.09 -2.34 -15.27
N THR A 69 -11.93 -1.92 -14.33
CA THR A 69 -13.38 -2.02 -14.43
C THR A 69 -13.95 -0.79 -15.14
N ASP A 70 -13.99 0.35 -14.46
CA ASP A 70 -14.57 1.59 -14.98
C ASP A 70 -13.48 2.64 -15.30
N HIS A 71 -12.53 2.81 -14.39
CA HIS A 71 -11.49 3.84 -14.46
C HIS A 71 -10.12 3.26 -14.15
N TYR A 72 -9.10 3.74 -14.87
CA TYR A 72 -7.69 3.42 -14.56
C TYR A 72 -7.18 4.18 -13.34
N ALA A 73 -5.96 3.89 -12.91
CA ALA A 73 -5.34 4.48 -11.74
C ALA A 73 -5.32 6.02 -11.77
N ILE A 74 -5.31 6.62 -10.57
CA ILE A 74 -5.21 8.08 -10.42
C ILE A 74 -3.81 8.53 -10.85
N ILE A 75 -3.76 9.39 -11.86
CA ILE A 75 -2.51 9.99 -12.36
C ILE A 75 -2.67 11.50 -12.58
N PRO A 76 -1.57 12.26 -12.59
CA PRO A 76 -1.60 13.64 -13.03
C PRO A 76 -2.03 13.74 -14.51
N THR A 77 -2.88 14.71 -14.82
CA THR A 77 -3.32 14.96 -16.21
C THR A 77 -2.29 15.74 -17.02
N GLY A 78 -1.39 16.46 -16.35
CA GLY A 78 -0.49 17.42 -16.96
C GLY A 78 -1.17 18.77 -17.29
N GLN A 79 -2.33 19.06 -16.70
CA GLN A 79 -3.13 20.27 -16.92
C GLN A 79 -3.58 20.88 -15.58
N GLY A 80 -4.21 22.06 -15.62
CA GLY A 80 -4.86 22.68 -14.46
C GLY A 80 -3.92 23.43 -13.52
N TYR A 81 -2.70 23.77 -13.97
CA TYR A 81 -1.70 24.43 -13.11
C TYR A 81 -1.90 25.94 -12.96
N GLU A 82 -2.80 26.56 -13.71
CA GLU A 82 -3.03 28.01 -13.70
C GLU A 82 -3.40 28.53 -12.29
N ASN A 83 -4.08 27.72 -11.50
CA ASN A 83 -4.49 28.05 -10.15
C ASN A 83 -3.83 27.17 -9.09
N TYR A 84 -2.72 26.49 -9.41
CA TYR A 84 -2.07 25.56 -8.49
C TYR A 84 -1.58 26.26 -7.21
N ASP A 85 -1.00 27.46 -7.34
CA ASP A 85 -0.44 28.20 -6.21
C ASP A 85 -1.52 28.62 -5.19
N ALA A 86 -2.75 28.82 -5.64
CA ALA A 86 -3.90 29.13 -4.79
C ALA A 86 -4.51 27.91 -4.05
N LEU A 87 -3.99 26.71 -4.26
CA LEU A 87 -4.49 25.51 -3.57
C LEU A 87 -4.15 25.52 -2.08
N PRO A 88 -5.03 25.01 -1.21
CA PRO A 88 -4.70 24.67 0.17
C PRO A 88 -3.49 23.72 0.23
N GLN A 89 -2.65 23.85 1.28
CA GLN A 89 -1.43 23.05 1.42
C GLN A 89 -1.69 21.55 1.34
N LEU A 90 -2.72 21.03 2.01
CA LEU A 90 -3.11 19.63 1.96
C LEU A 90 -3.35 19.13 0.51
N GLN A 91 -3.96 19.95 -0.34
CA GLN A 91 -4.19 19.58 -1.74
C GLN A 91 -2.88 19.56 -2.54
N LYS A 92 -1.95 20.45 -2.25
CA LYS A 92 -0.60 20.46 -2.84
C LYS A 92 0.17 19.21 -2.43
N ASP A 93 0.12 18.85 -1.15
CA ASP A 93 0.82 17.67 -0.62
C ASP A 93 0.28 16.38 -1.24
N VAL A 94 -1.05 16.23 -1.31
CA VAL A 94 -1.69 15.09 -1.98
C VAL A 94 -1.30 15.03 -3.45
N TYR A 95 -1.28 16.18 -4.16
CA TYR A 95 -0.87 16.22 -5.55
C TYR A 95 0.60 15.81 -5.71
N LYS A 96 1.49 16.27 -4.83
CA LYS A 96 2.92 15.90 -4.85
C LYS A 96 3.12 14.40 -4.68
N VAL A 97 2.38 13.77 -3.76
CA VAL A 97 2.40 12.31 -3.56
C VAL A 97 1.95 11.57 -4.82
N ILE A 98 0.84 11.99 -5.45
CA ILE A 98 0.35 11.39 -6.69
C ILE A 98 1.38 11.56 -7.82
N ALA A 99 1.98 12.75 -7.97
CA ALA A 99 2.99 13.01 -8.98
C ALA A 99 4.26 12.18 -8.77
N LYS A 100 4.78 12.07 -7.54
CA LYS A 100 5.92 11.20 -7.21
C LYS A 100 5.60 9.75 -7.53
N ARG A 101 4.44 9.23 -7.12
CA ARG A 101 4.03 7.86 -7.40
C ARG A 101 3.91 7.58 -8.89
N PHE A 102 3.36 8.54 -9.64
CA PHE A 102 3.25 8.45 -11.09
C PHE A 102 4.63 8.44 -11.76
N LEU A 103 5.56 9.29 -11.36
CA LEU A 103 6.91 9.28 -11.91
C LEU A 103 7.68 7.99 -11.58
N ALA A 104 7.47 7.44 -10.39
CA ALA A 104 8.14 6.22 -9.94
C ALA A 104 7.88 5.01 -10.84
N ILE A 105 6.74 4.93 -11.55
CA ILE A 105 6.44 3.79 -12.44
C ILE A 105 7.34 3.74 -13.67
N PHE A 106 8.00 4.83 -14.03
CA PHE A 106 8.92 4.90 -15.17
C PHE A 106 10.35 4.55 -14.79
N TYR A 107 10.68 4.59 -13.50
CA TYR A 107 12.02 4.27 -13.00
C TYR A 107 12.26 2.77 -12.95
N PRO A 108 13.52 2.32 -13.05
CA PRO A 108 13.85 0.91 -12.90
C PRO A 108 13.50 0.40 -11.48
N PRO A 109 13.39 -0.92 -11.31
CA PRO A 109 13.21 -1.51 -9.98
C PRO A 109 14.42 -1.18 -9.08
N ALA A 110 14.18 -1.10 -7.77
CA ALA A 110 15.25 -1.03 -6.80
C ALA A 110 15.96 -2.38 -6.71
N GLU A 111 17.28 -2.36 -6.71
CA GLU A 111 18.13 -3.55 -6.63
C GLU A 111 18.81 -3.64 -5.28
N PHE A 112 18.75 -4.82 -4.67
CA PHE A 112 19.31 -5.08 -3.37
C PHE A 112 20.20 -6.32 -3.41
N ASN A 113 21.33 -6.25 -2.73
CA ASN A 113 22.10 -7.44 -2.37
C ASN A 113 21.62 -7.95 -1.01
N LYS A 114 21.12 -9.18 -0.95
CA LYS A 114 20.68 -9.83 0.30
C LYS A 114 21.71 -10.88 0.68
N ILE A 115 22.26 -10.76 1.86
CA ILE A 115 23.21 -11.70 2.44
C ILE A 115 22.48 -12.43 3.57
N SER A 116 22.55 -13.75 3.56
CA SER A 116 22.09 -14.60 4.66
C SER A 116 23.22 -15.55 5.05
N VAL A 117 23.52 -15.59 6.33
CA VAL A 117 24.54 -16.48 6.92
C VAL A 117 23.85 -17.34 7.94
N THR A 118 24.08 -18.64 7.88
CA THR A 118 23.69 -19.60 8.90
C THR A 118 24.93 -20.18 9.52
N ILE A 119 25.05 -20.10 10.84
CA ILE A 119 26.17 -20.60 11.63
C ILE A 119 25.65 -21.78 12.45
N ASP A 120 26.29 -22.90 12.32
CA ASP A 120 25.99 -24.10 13.13
C ASP A 120 26.95 -24.15 14.34
N VAL A 121 26.38 -24.30 15.53
CA VAL A 121 27.15 -24.45 16.75
C VAL A 121 26.59 -25.67 17.50
N GLU A 122 27.29 -26.81 17.40
CA GLU A 122 26.91 -28.07 18.03
C GLU A 122 25.49 -28.54 17.69
N GLY A 123 25.01 -28.26 16.46
CA GLY A 123 23.68 -28.61 15.98
C GLY A 123 22.62 -27.53 16.14
N GLU A 124 22.92 -26.45 16.88
CA GLU A 124 22.06 -25.30 17.00
C GLU A 124 22.36 -24.25 15.90
N GLN A 125 21.32 -23.75 15.22
CA GLN A 125 21.46 -22.84 14.09
C GLN A 125 21.24 -21.38 14.49
N PHE A 126 22.25 -20.57 14.26
CA PHE A 126 22.18 -19.12 14.40
C PHE A 126 22.15 -18.48 13.01
N THR A 127 21.20 -17.57 12.77
CA THR A 127 21.02 -16.92 11.48
C THR A 127 21.28 -15.43 11.57
N ALA A 128 22.02 -14.89 10.60
CA ALA A 128 22.17 -13.47 10.40
C ALA A 128 21.84 -13.10 8.95
N SER A 129 21.13 -11.99 8.76
CA SER A 129 20.84 -11.52 7.42
C SER A 129 21.00 -10.02 7.31
N GLY A 130 21.42 -9.56 6.14
CA GLY A 130 21.57 -8.15 5.83
C GLY A 130 21.12 -7.86 4.41
N LYS A 131 20.69 -6.61 4.14
CA LYS A 131 20.22 -6.16 2.84
C LYS A 131 20.84 -4.80 2.50
N VAL A 132 21.62 -4.73 1.41
CA VAL A 132 22.21 -3.49 0.91
C VAL A 132 21.49 -3.06 -0.36
N CYS A 133 21.10 -1.80 -0.43
CA CYS A 133 20.59 -1.21 -1.65
C CYS A 133 21.76 -0.90 -2.60
N ILE A 134 21.82 -1.57 -3.73
CA ILE A 134 22.82 -1.33 -4.81
C ILE A 134 22.33 -0.20 -5.70
N ASN A 135 21.06 -0.26 -6.10
CA ASN A 135 20.42 0.75 -6.95
C ASN A 135 19.07 1.10 -6.36
N SER A 136 18.87 2.33 -5.99
CA SER A 136 17.59 2.78 -5.40
C SER A 136 16.42 2.77 -6.39
N GLY A 137 16.69 2.84 -7.71
CA GLY A 137 15.66 2.80 -8.74
C GLY A 137 14.48 3.73 -8.42
N TYR A 138 13.25 3.23 -8.51
CA TYR A 138 12.03 4.00 -8.23
C TYR A 138 11.95 4.56 -6.79
N GLN A 139 12.68 3.96 -5.84
CA GLN A 139 12.68 4.44 -4.45
C GLN A 139 13.31 5.84 -4.31
N GLU A 140 14.19 6.23 -5.24
CA GLU A 140 14.76 7.58 -5.26
C GLU A 140 13.65 8.65 -5.35
N VAL A 141 12.63 8.40 -6.16
CA VAL A 141 11.49 9.33 -6.34
C VAL A 141 10.56 9.33 -5.13
N LEU A 142 10.42 8.18 -4.46
CA LEU A 142 9.48 8.00 -3.34
C LEU A 142 10.08 8.36 -1.97
N LYS A 143 11.40 8.45 -1.85
CA LYS A 143 12.02 8.89 -0.59
C LYS A 143 11.54 10.30 -0.23
N GLU A 144 11.01 10.42 0.98
CA GLU A 144 10.82 11.73 1.59
C GLU A 144 12.20 12.27 1.96
N GLU A 145 12.53 13.50 1.55
CA GLU A 145 13.67 14.19 2.12
C GLU A 145 13.37 14.38 3.60
N LYS A 146 14.19 13.75 4.46
CA LYS A 146 14.17 14.03 5.89
C LYS A 146 14.52 15.51 6.03
N ARG A 147 13.49 16.36 6.20
CA ARG A 147 13.71 17.71 6.70
C ARG A 147 14.54 17.58 7.96
N GLN A 148 15.74 18.18 7.95
CA GLN A 148 16.58 18.33 9.12
C GLN A 148 15.90 19.28 10.11
N GLU A 149 14.87 18.81 10.78
CA GLU A 149 14.42 19.39 12.03
C GLU A 149 14.99 18.54 13.15
N LYS A 150 16.11 19.05 13.71
CA LYS A 150 16.57 18.69 15.04
C LYS A 150 15.47 19.08 16.02
N SER A 151 14.68 18.14 16.46
CA SER A 151 14.12 18.11 17.83
C SER A 151 13.37 16.80 18.07
N THR A 152 13.91 16.01 18.96
CA THR A 152 13.27 15.21 20.02
C THR A 152 11.90 14.56 19.73
N ILE A 153 11.90 13.25 20.00
CA ILE A 153 10.79 12.36 20.32
C ILE A 153 10.44 11.35 19.20
N GLU A 154 10.78 10.13 19.56
CA GLU A 154 10.37 8.84 19.05
C GLU A 154 8.89 8.76 18.65
N SER A 155 8.62 8.47 17.38
CA SER A 155 7.45 7.75 16.88
C SER A 155 7.43 7.83 15.34
N LYS A 156 8.20 7.02 14.64
CA LYS A 156 8.04 6.84 13.18
C LYS A 156 7.76 5.39 12.85
N ASN A 157 6.48 5.12 12.68
CA ASN A 157 6.01 3.97 11.95
C ASN A 157 5.39 4.47 10.64
N SER A 158 6.15 4.48 9.56
CA SER A 158 5.62 4.79 8.23
C SER A 158 4.74 3.63 7.74
N LEU A 159 3.53 3.96 7.33
CA LEU A 159 2.46 3.04 6.98
C LEU A 159 2.72 2.18 5.73
N GLU A 160 3.64 2.60 4.86
CA GLU A 160 3.96 1.86 3.64
C GLU A 160 4.84 0.62 3.87
N GLU A 161 5.61 0.57 4.95
CA GLU A 161 6.37 -0.63 5.33
C GLU A 161 5.48 -1.74 5.90
N LYS A 162 4.34 -1.39 6.52
CA LYS A 162 3.46 -2.40 7.16
C LYS A 162 2.59 -3.19 6.18
N VAL A 163 2.26 -2.64 5.02
CA VAL A 163 1.45 -3.35 4.00
C VAL A 163 2.28 -4.36 3.18
N LYS A 164 3.61 -4.20 3.14
CA LYS A 164 4.52 -5.16 2.49
C LYS A 164 4.97 -6.30 3.39
N ASN A 165 4.77 -6.21 4.69
CA ASN A 165 5.33 -7.13 5.69
C ASN A 165 4.43 -8.32 6.04
N GLU A 166 3.28 -8.50 5.42
CA GLU A 166 2.49 -9.73 5.64
C GLU A 166 3.05 -10.96 4.91
N GLU A 167 3.99 -10.78 3.96
CA GLU A 167 4.72 -11.90 3.33
C GLU A 167 6.15 -12.09 3.88
N GLU A 168 6.63 -11.24 4.80
CA GLU A 168 7.97 -11.31 5.42
C GLU A 168 7.90 -11.31 6.95
N GLN A 169 7.06 -12.14 7.56
CA GLN A 169 7.01 -12.29 9.03
C GLN A 169 8.11 -13.22 9.60
N GLU A 170 9.21 -13.41 8.93
CA GLU A 170 10.39 -14.05 9.50
C GLU A 170 11.57 -13.08 9.55
N SER A 171 11.92 -12.67 10.74
CA SER A 171 13.09 -11.89 11.17
C SER A 171 12.90 -10.40 11.47
N LYS A 172 12.35 -10.11 12.66
CA LYS A 172 12.49 -8.82 13.34
C LYS A 172 13.72 -8.83 14.26
N ASP A 173 14.92 -8.94 13.71
CA ASP A 173 16.12 -8.46 14.34
C ASP A 173 16.72 -7.37 13.45
N ARG A 174 16.34 -6.12 13.71
CA ARG A 174 16.98 -4.95 13.11
C ARG A 174 18.35 -4.77 13.73
N ILE A 175 19.31 -5.45 13.13
CA ILE A 175 20.72 -5.17 13.35
C ILE A 175 21.06 -3.88 12.58
N ASP A 176 21.77 -2.99 13.21
CA ASP A 176 22.27 -1.71 12.68
C ASP A 176 22.82 -1.84 11.26
N GLU A 177 22.11 -1.24 10.27
CA GLU A 177 22.18 -1.59 8.84
C GLU A 177 23.51 -1.29 8.14
N GLY A 178 24.49 -0.67 8.79
CA GLY A 178 25.73 -0.24 8.14
C GLY A 178 26.98 -1.09 8.44
N GLN A 179 27.27 -1.35 9.72
CA GLN A 179 28.55 -1.94 10.13
C GLN A 179 28.60 -3.46 10.02
N ASN A 180 27.49 -4.14 10.21
CA ASN A 180 27.45 -5.61 10.17
C ASN A 180 27.45 -6.21 8.74
N LEU A 181 27.03 -5.45 7.73
CA LEU A 181 27.02 -5.91 6.34
C LEU A 181 28.42 -6.10 5.74
N GLU A 182 29.38 -5.26 6.12
CA GLU A 182 30.78 -5.45 5.70
C GLU A 182 31.39 -6.72 6.28
N ILE A 183 31.02 -7.08 7.51
CA ILE A 183 31.48 -8.30 8.18
C ILE A 183 30.84 -9.51 7.50
N LEU A 184 29.51 -9.50 7.28
CA LEU A 184 28.81 -10.60 6.62
C LEU A 184 29.32 -10.87 5.19
N ASN A 185 29.70 -9.81 4.46
CA ASN A 185 30.27 -9.93 3.11
C ASN A 185 31.65 -10.62 3.09
N LYS A 186 32.38 -10.62 4.17
CA LYS A 186 33.72 -11.22 4.27
C LYS A 186 33.68 -12.71 4.62
N LEU A 187 32.55 -13.22 5.09
CA LEU A 187 32.38 -14.61 5.50
C LEU A 187 32.32 -15.52 4.27
N LYS A 188 32.93 -16.71 4.38
CA LYS A 188 32.94 -17.75 3.34
C LYS A 188 32.26 -19.01 3.86
N LYS A 189 31.61 -19.74 2.93
CA LYS A 189 31.01 -21.03 3.26
C LYS A 189 32.07 -22.02 3.79
N GLY A 190 31.79 -22.62 4.95
CA GLY A 190 32.69 -23.56 5.64
C GLY A 190 33.77 -22.87 6.47
N GLN A 191 33.73 -21.56 6.64
CA GLN A 191 34.64 -20.85 7.53
C GLN A 191 34.28 -21.15 8.99
N GLU A 192 35.29 -21.53 9.76
CA GLU A 192 35.14 -21.68 11.23
C GLU A 192 35.14 -20.30 11.90
N LEU A 193 34.22 -20.12 12.83
CA LEU A 193 34.07 -18.91 13.64
C LEU A 193 34.18 -19.26 15.11
N ILE A 194 34.79 -18.37 15.89
CA ILE A 194 34.88 -18.52 17.33
C ILE A 194 33.70 -17.77 17.96
N ALA A 195 32.85 -18.51 18.68
CA ALA A 195 31.79 -17.89 19.48
C ALA A 195 32.44 -17.19 20.71
N VAL A 196 32.28 -15.88 20.77
CA VAL A 196 32.89 -15.07 21.86
C VAL A 196 31.96 -14.93 23.05
N ASN A 197 30.67 -14.79 22.78
CA ASN A 197 29.63 -14.66 23.80
C ASN A 197 28.27 -15.08 23.27
N TYR A 198 27.40 -15.50 24.17
CA TYR A 198 25.98 -15.76 23.93
C TYR A 198 25.15 -14.88 24.83
N GLU A 199 24.19 -14.19 24.25
CA GLU A 199 23.28 -13.32 24.99
C GLU A 199 21.84 -13.80 24.75
N THR A 200 21.09 -14.00 25.83
CA THR A 200 19.66 -14.28 25.75
C THR A 200 18.90 -12.97 25.81
N LYS A 201 18.17 -12.64 24.75
CA LYS A 201 17.32 -11.48 24.72
C LYS A 201 15.88 -11.87 24.97
N GLU A 202 15.36 -11.43 26.11
CA GLU A 202 13.94 -11.60 26.41
C GLU A 202 13.13 -10.56 25.64
N ALA A 203 12.04 -10.98 25.04
CA ALA A 203 11.13 -10.12 24.30
C ALA A 203 9.68 -10.61 24.45
N GLU A 204 8.75 -9.68 24.44
CA GLU A 204 7.34 -9.99 24.47
C GLU A 204 6.73 -9.78 23.07
N THR A 205 5.78 -10.62 22.70
CA THR A 205 4.99 -10.42 21.50
C THR A 205 4.03 -9.25 21.71
N SER A 206 3.87 -8.42 20.70
CA SER A 206 2.88 -7.34 20.72
C SER A 206 1.63 -7.73 19.92
N PRO A 207 0.44 -7.29 20.36
CA PRO A 207 -0.78 -7.53 19.60
C PRO A 207 -0.70 -6.80 18.24
N PRO A 208 -1.50 -7.23 17.23
CA PRO A 208 -1.60 -6.53 15.96
C PRO A 208 -1.94 -5.04 16.16
N SER A 209 -1.37 -4.19 15.35
CA SER A 209 -1.66 -2.74 15.42
C SER A 209 -3.12 -2.48 15.06
N ARG A 210 -3.74 -1.50 15.74
CA ARG A 210 -5.08 -1.03 15.38
C ARG A 210 -5.10 -0.46 13.97
N TYR A 211 -6.23 -0.61 13.29
CA TYR A 211 -6.42 0.00 11.97
C TYR A 211 -6.39 1.53 12.06
N ASN A 212 -5.82 2.15 11.05
CA ASN A 212 -6.04 3.55 10.75
C ASN A 212 -6.99 3.70 9.55
N SER A 213 -7.37 4.94 9.23
CA SER A 213 -8.32 5.23 8.15
C SER A 213 -7.93 4.63 6.78
N GLY A 214 -6.64 4.57 6.46
CA GLY A 214 -6.16 3.96 5.22
C GLY A 214 -6.16 2.43 5.28
N ALA A 215 -5.65 1.86 6.39
CA ALA A 215 -5.54 0.42 6.57
C ALA A 215 -6.92 -0.27 6.60
N ILE A 216 -7.93 0.35 7.23
CA ILE A 216 -9.28 -0.22 7.26
C ILE A 216 -9.92 -0.28 5.87
N ILE A 217 -9.72 0.74 5.03
CA ILE A 217 -10.21 0.74 3.64
C ILE A 217 -9.57 -0.41 2.84
N LEU A 218 -8.26 -0.63 3.02
CA LEU A 218 -7.57 -1.77 2.41
C LEU A 218 -8.05 -3.11 2.95
N ALA A 219 -8.33 -3.21 4.25
CA ALA A 219 -8.92 -4.41 4.84
C ALA A 219 -10.31 -4.69 4.29
N MET A 220 -11.15 -3.67 4.11
CA MET A 220 -12.46 -3.81 3.46
C MET A 220 -12.33 -4.27 2.00
N GLU A 221 -11.38 -3.73 1.24
CA GLU A 221 -11.08 -4.16 -0.13
C GLU A 221 -10.64 -5.63 -0.19
N ASN A 222 -9.85 -6.05 0.79
CA ASN A 222 -9.30 -7.41 0.87
C ASN A 222 -10.05 -8.32 1.86
N ALA A 223 -11.31 -8.03 2.18
CA ALA A 223 -12.09 -8.79 3.16
C ALA A 223 -12.18 -10.28 2.84
N GLY A 224 -12.11 -10.65 1.56
CA GLY A 224 -12.05 -12.05 1.13
C GLY A 224 -10.88 -12.84 1.70
N LYS A 225 -9.76 -12.19 2.05
CA LYS A 225 -8.62 -12.89 2.68
C LYS A 225 -8.94 -13.47 4.06
N LEU A 226 -9.98 -12.97 4.71
CA LEU A 226 -10.46 -13.46 6.01
C LEU A 226 -11.37 -14.69 5.87
N ILE A 227 -11.71 -15.11 4.67
CA ILE A 227 -12.57 -16.24 4.38
C ILE A 227 -11.69 -17.49 4.21
N GLU A 228 -11.92 -18.51 5.02
CA GLU A 228 -11.19 -19.79 4.96
C GLU A 228 -11.55 -20.60 3.71
N ASP A 229 -12.81 -20.52 3.27
CA ASP A 229 -13.33 -21.19 2.08
C ASP A 229 -12.72 -20.59 0.81
N GLU A 230 -11.98 -21.40 0.06
CA GLU A 230 -11.20 -20.94 -1.10
C GLU A 230 -12.10 -20.52 -2.28
N GLU A 231 -13.23 -21.18 -2.46
CA GLU A 231 -14.19 -20.85 -3.52
C GLU A 231 -14.88 -19.50 -3.26
N LEU A 232 -15.34 -19.29 -2.02
CA LEU A 232 -15.91 -18.01 -1.61
C LEU A 232 -14.87 -16.89 -1.59
N ARG A 233 -13.62 -17.22 -1.25
CA ARG A 233 -12.49 -16.27 -1.27
C ARG A 233 -12.20 -15.76 -2.68
N GLU A 234 -12.16 -16.65 -3.67
CA GLU A 234 -11.94 -16.26 -5.06
C GLU A 234 -13.06 -15.36 -5.61
N GLN A 235 -14.28 -15.55 -5.14
CA GLN A 235 -15.44 -14.76 -5.59
C GLN A 235 -15.47 -13.34 -5.02
N ILE A 236 -15.07 -13.18 -3.75
CA ILE A 236 -14.88 -11.83 -3.17
C ILE A 236 -13.58 -11.18 -3.63
N LYS A 237 -12.70 -11.92 -4.29
CA LYS A 237 -11.44 -11.37 -4.79
C LYS A 237 -11.72 -10.27 -5.80
N GLY A 238 -11.73 -9.03 -5.32
CA GLY A 238 -11.99 -7.83 -6.11
C GLY A 238 -13.27 -7.07 -5.74
N ALA A 239 -14.24 -7.68 -5.08
CA ALA A 239 -15.44 -6.99 -4.58
C ALA A 239 -15.21 -6.40 -3.18
N GLY A 240 -14.78 -7.22 -2.21
CA GLY A 240 -14.59 -6.81 -0.83
C GLY A 240 -15.88 -6.33 -0.15
N ILE A 241 -15.73 -5.61 0.96
CA ILE A 241 -16.85 -4.96 1.65
C ILE A 241 -16.99 -3.53 1.12
N GLY A 242 -18.13 -3.22 0.52
CA GLY A 242 -18.40 -1.93 -0.14
C GLY A 242 -17.55 -1.75 -1.41
N THR A 243 -17.79 -0.65 -2.09
CA THR A 243 -17.08 -0.25 -3.30
C THR A 243 -16.05 0.86 -3.02
N SER A 244 -15.17 1.16 -3.95
CA SER A 244 -14.25 2.29 -3.87
C SER A 244 -14.94 3.62 -3.57
N ALA A 245 -16.20 3.77 -4.01
CA ALA A 245 -17.01 4.96 -3.76
C ALA A 245 -17.64 5.00 -2.37
N THR A 246 -17.93 3.85 -1.76
CA THR A 246 -18.75 3.77 -0.53
C THR A 246 -17.94 3.50 0.73
N ARG A 247 -16.74 2.88 0.66
CA ARG A 247 -15.93 2.52 1.85
C ARG A 247 -15.66 3.71 2.77
N ALA A 248 -15.21 4.82 2.19
CA ALA A 248 -14.92 6.03 2.99
C ALA A 248 -16.18 6.59 3.67
N GLU A 249 -17.33 6.56 2.99
CA GLU A 249 -18.59 7.04 3.55
C GLU A 249 -19.12 6.11 4.64
N ILE A 250 -18.89 4.79 4.54
CA ILE A 250 -19.20 3.82 5.60
C ILE A 250 -18.43 4.18 6.87
N ILE A 251 -17.13 4.41 6.78
CA ILE A 251 -16.30 4.78 7.94
C ILE A 251 -16.76 6.10 8.57
N LYS A 252 -16.98 7.14 7.76
CA LYS A 252 -17.54 8.41 8.25
C LYS A 252 -18.92 8.24 8.90
N LYS A 253 -19.76 7.36 8.37
CA LYS A 253 -21.06 7.06 8.97
C LYS A 253 -20.90 6.43 10.35
N LEU A 254 -20.01 5.43 10.49
CA LEU A 254 -19.72 4.77 11.76
C LEU A 254 -19.19 5.76 12.81
N GLU A 255 -18.32 6.68 12.43
CA GLU A 255 -17.82 7.76 13.28
C GLU A 255 -18.96 8.71 13.69
N ARG A 256 -19.76 9.19 12.73
CA ARG A 256 -20.90 10.10 12.99
C ARG A 256 -21.92 9.53 13.96
N ILE A 257 -22.23 8.23 13.87
CA ILE A 257 -23.16 7.56 14.80
C ILE A 257 -22.47 7.10 16.09
N LYS A 258 -21.18 7.43 16.25
CA LYS A 258 -20.35 7.13 17.41
C LYS A 258 -20.20 5.64 17.72
N TYR A 259 -20.06 4.81 16.70
CA TYR A 259 -19.67 3.41 16.87
C TYR A 259 -18.16 3.27 16.93
N ILE A 260 -17.46 4.12 16.20
CA ILE A 260 -15.99 4.23 16.22
C ILE A 260 -15.58 5.67 16.50
N GLN A 261 -14.36 5.84 16.94
CA GLN A 261 -13.68 7.13 17.08
C GLN A 261 -12.39 7.10 16.28
N ILE A 262 -12.10 8.18 15.57
CA ILE A 262 -10.87 8.35 14.78
C ILE A 262 -10.04 9.44 15.46
N ASN A 263 -8.77 9.14 15.73
CA ASN A 263 -7.85 10.13 16.27
C ASN A 263 -7.39 11.09 15.16
N ASP A 264 -7.59 12.39 15.33
CA ASP A 264 -7.30 13.40 14.31
C ASP A 264 -5.82 13.42 13.85
N LYS A 265 -4.86 13.12 14.74
CA LYS A 265 -3.43 13.19 14.45
C LYS A 265 -2.89 11.88 13.87
N THR A 266 -3.23 10.76 14.50
CA THR A 266 -2.68 9.43 14.14
C THR A 266 -3.57 8.67 13.15
N GLN A 267 -4.82 9.14 12.97
CA GLN A 267 -5.86 8.47 12.18
C GLN A 267 -6.17 7.04 12.66
N ILE A 268 -5.76 6.68 13.89
CA ILE A 268 -6.07 5.38 14.48
C ILE A 268 -7.54 5.31 14.83
N ILE A 269 -8.16 4.19 14.47
CA ILE A 269 -9.57 3.90 14.71
C ILE A 269 -9.68 3.04 15.96
N THR A 270 -10.58 3.44 16.88
CA THR A 270 -10.94 2.67 18.06
C THR A 270 -12.46 2.52 18.14
N PRO A 271 -12.96 1.35 18.58
CA PRO A 271 -14.38 1.23 18.89
C PRO A 271 -14.72 2.12 20.09
N THR A 272 -15.97 2.54 20.18
CA THR A 272 -16.51 3.18 21.38
C THR A 272 -17.32 2.14 22.18
N ASN A 273 -17.60 2.41 23.45
CA ASN A 273 -18.45 1.52 24.27
C ASN A 273 -19.82 1.23 23.60
N LYS A 274 -20.37 2.24 22.88
CA LYS A 274 -21.59 2.06 22.09
C LYS A 274 -21.38 1.11 20.93
N GLY A 275 -20.25 1.22 20.23
CA GLY A 275 -19.88 0.33 19.12
C GLY A 275 -19.68 -1.10 19.60
N GLU A 276 -18.98 -1.30 20.71
CA GLU A 276 -18.77 -2.60 21.34
C GLU A 276 -20.09 -3.24 21.76
N ALA A 277 -20.96 -2.49 22.46
CA ALA A 277 -22.27 -3.00 22.86
C ALA A 277 -23.14 -3.44 21.67
N ILE A 278 -23.13 -2.68 20.56
CA ILE A 278 -23.86 -3.06 19.34
C ILE A 278 -23.24 -4.31 18.70
N TYR A 279 -21.91 -4.40 18.67
CA TYR A 279 -21.23 -5.59 18.19
C TYR A 279 -21.62 -6.83 18.99
N ASP A 280 -21.60 -6.76 20.32
CA ASP A 280 -21.95 -7.85 21.21
C ASP A 280 -23.42 -8.28 21.03
N ILE A 281 -24.34 -7.34 20.89
CA ILE A 281 -25.75 -7.63 20.62
C ILE A 281 -25.90 -8.41 19.30
N ILE A 282 -25.25 -7.96 18.23
CA ILE A 282 -25.32 -8.62 16.93
C ILE A 282 -24.63 -9.99 16.98
N TYR A 283 -23.48 -10.09 17.66
CA TYR A 283 -22.75 -11.34 17.82
C TYR A 283 -23.59 -12.40 18.54
N MET A 284 -24.37 -12.00 19.56
CA MET A 284 -25.24 -12.91 20.31
C MET A 284 -26.53 -13.25 19.57
N SER A 285 -27.08 -12.32 18.76
CA SER A 285 -28.39 -12.50 18.11
C SER A 285 -28.31 -12.98 16.67
N MET A 286 -27.36 -12.48 15.90
CA MET A 286 -27.22 -12.74 14.45
C MET A 286 -25.74 -12.79 14.03
N PRO A 287 -24.94 -13.77 14.52
CA PRO A 287 -23.50 -13.80 14.29
C PRO A 287 -23.13 -13.86 12.78
N ASP A 288 -23.98 -14.44 11.96
CA ASP A 288 -23.76 -14.53 10.50
C ASP A 288 -23.67 -13.16 9.83
N MET A 289 -24.33 -12.13 10.37
CA MET A 289 -24.24 -10.75 9.85
C MET A 289 -22.85 -10.13 10.02
N LEU A 290 -22.05 -10.66 10.95
CA LEU A 290 -20.66 -10.22 11.17
C LEU A 290 -19.66 -11.04 10.32
N ASN A 291 -20.14 -12.05 9.60
CA ASN A 291 -19.29 -12.90 8.79
C ASN A 291 -19.24 -12.42 7.34
N PRO A 292 -18.06 -12.12 6.78
CA PRO A 292 -17.92 -11.74 5.38
C PRO A 292 -18.39 -12.81 4.38
N LYS A 293 -18.56 -14.09 4.80
CA LYS A 293 -19.12 -15.16 3.97
C LYS A 293 -20.53 -14.83 3.48
N LEU A 294 -21.34 -14.19 4.31
CA LEU A 294 -22.70 -13.80 3.90
C LEU A 294 -22.66 -12.81 2.73
N THR A 295 -21.83 -11.79 2.83
CA THR A 295 -21.64 -10.81 1.74
C THR A 295 -21.12 -11.51 0.46
N ALA A 296 -20.16 -12.45 0.62
CA ALA A 296 -19.62 -13.23 -0.49
C ALA A 296 -20.69 -14.06 -1.21
N SER A 297 -21.54 -14.74 -0.46
CA SER A 297 -22.59 -15.58 -1.05
C SER A 297 -23.64 -14.73 -1.80
N TRP A 298 -23.93 -13.53 -1.30
CA TRP A 298 -24.83 -12.60 -1.97
C TRP A 298 -24.24 -12.05 -3.27
N GLU A 299 -22.99 -11.63 -3.26
CA GLU A 299 -22.28 -11.17 -4.46
C GLU A 299 -22.21 -12.29 -5.53
N LYS A 300 -21.95 -13.54 -5.09
CA LYS A 300 -22.00 -14.72 -5.98
C LYS A 300 -23.38 -14.88 -6.63
N GLY A 301 -24.42 -14.86 -5.83
CA GLY A 301 -25.78 -15.00 -6.33
C GLY A 301 -26.14 -13.91 -7.33
N LEU A 302 -25.77 -12.65 -7.06
CA LEU A 302 -25.98 -11.54 -7.98
C LEU A 302 -25.18 -11.70 -9.29
N ASP A 303 -23.95 -12.19 -9.24
CA ASP A 303 -23.14 -12.48 -10.44
C ASP A 303 -23.78 -13.61 -11.28
N MET A 304 -24.27 -14.67 -10.63
CA MET A 304 -25.00 -15.75 -11.32
C MET A 304 -26.29 -15.25 -11.98
N VAL A 305 -27.03 -14.35 -11.34
CA VAL A 305 -28.21 -13.70 -11.96
C VAL A 305 -27.78 -12.85 -13.16
N ALA A 306 -26.72 -12.06 -13.03
CA ALA A 306 -26.20 -11.22 -14.10
C ALA A 306 -25.74 -12.04 -15.33
N LYS A 307 -25.23 -13.24 -15.10
CA LYS A 307 -24.83 -14.20 -16.14
C LYS A 307 -25.98 -15.06 -16.67
N ASN A 308 -27.22 -14.88 -16.19
CA ASN A 308 -28.39 -15.70 -16.47
C ASN A 308 -28.22 -17.19 -16.12
N GLU A 309 -27.39 -17.51 -15.12
CA GLU A 309 -27.20 -18.87 -14.62
C GLU A 309 -28.34 -19.28 -13.67
N ILE A 310 -28.91 -18.31 -12.95
CA ILE A 310 -30.09 -18.46 -12.09
C ILE A 310 -31.07 -17.31 -12.36
N LYS A 311 -32.37 -17.56 -12.10
CA LYS A 311 -33.39 -16.49 -12.21
C LYS A 311 -33.36 -15.58 -10.97
N PRO A 312 -33.73 -14.27 -11.12
CA PRO A 312 -33.86 -13.38 -10.00
C PRO A 312 -34.77 -13.89 -8.86
N ASP A 313 -35.89 -14.55 -9.25
CA ASP A 313 -36.87 -15.10 -8.30
C ASP A 313 -36.33 -16.33 -7.53
N GLU A 314 -35.34 -17.02 -8.08
CA GLU A 314 -34.66 -18.17 -7.40
C GLU A 314 -33.58 -17.69 -6.44
N PHE A 315 -33.08 -16.47 -6.62
CA PHE A 315 -32.06 -15.87 -5.78
C PHE A 315 -32.65 -15.15 -4.55
N MET A 316 -33.85 -14.56 -4.66
CA MET A 316 -34.51 -13.85 -3.57
C MET A 316 -35.32 -14.80 -2.67
#